data_30818c93728e6b86742a8344a012a99f
#
_entry.id   30818c93728e6b86742a8344a012a99f
#
_cell.length_a   1.000
_cell.length_b   1.000
_cell.length_c   1.000
_cell.angle_alpha   90.00
_cell.angle_beta   90.00
_cell.angle_gamma   90.00
#
_symmetry.space_group_name_H-M   'P 1'
#
loop_
_entity.id
_entity.type
_entity.pdbx_description
1 polymer ?
#
loop_
_entity_poly.entity_id
_entity_poly.type
_entity_poly.pdbx_seq_one_letter_code
_entity_poly.pdbx_strand_id
1 'polypeptide(L)'
;MEFTDIKAPEPVEGIPPWRDPLWLAAAEDWIGAECARAGLARTGPALGRARSYSVVARVPVSDGTVWFKASPPASGFEPSLLVALAAWYPGRFTAPVAVDADRAWSLTRDGGPTLRERHSRAGDVAAWHVMLSAYGLLQFGLARHVGDLLALGLADLSPGSAPGRFERLLADPATERVVGAPEGITREQHQALLTLAPRLGEWCAELADLGIPASLDHADVHPNNVFAAAGTPFDWGDAAVAHPFSSLLVALRTAAEQAGLPPRAPELTSLTEEYLRPWLEAGHRRADVDRSLSLALRIAPLARSLTWGRVFPCYLGHPGPAGHAVRALAAVLDRDPLGPRE
;
A
#
# COMPACT_ATOMS: atom_id res chain seq x y z
N MET A 1 6.97 -24.56 -10.28
CA MET A 1 6.84 -23.74 -9.03
C MET A 1 6.19 -24.60 -7.96
N GLU A 2 6.76 -24.63 -6.78
CA GLU A 2 6.20 -25.36 -5.63
C GLU A 2 5.68 -24.35 -4.60
N PHE A 3 4.47 -24.56 -4.12
CA PHE A 3 3.91 -23.70 -3.07
C PHE A 3 4.15 -24.29 -1.70
N THR A 4 4.84 -23.55 -0.85
CA THR A 4 5.09 -23.92 0.55
C THR A 4 3.98 -23.46 1.49
N ASP A 5 3.17 -22.47 1.08
CA ASP A 5 2.03 -21.96 1.85
C ASP A 5 0.95 -21.42 0.90
N ILE A 6 -0.23 -22.03 0.95
CA ILE A 6 -1.37 -21.66 0.10
C ILE A 6 -2.52 -21.24 1.00
N LYS A 7 -2.78 -19.93 1.02
CA LYS A 7 -3.97 -19.32 1.64
C LYS A 7 -4.79 -18.54 0.62
N ALA A 8 -4.81 -19.02 -0.62
CA ALA A 8 -5.70 -18.48 -1.64
C ALA A 8 -7.05 -19.18 -1.50
N PRO A 9 -8.17 -18.46 -1.52
CA PRO A 9 -9.49 -19.05 -1.57
C PRO A 9 -9.68 -19.82 -2.88
N GLU A 10 -10.76 -20.59 -2.97
CA GLU A 10 -11.28 -21.14 -4.22
C GLU A 10 -11.36 -20.04 -5.30
N PRO A 11 -11.36 -20.40 -6.59
CA PRO A 11 -11.43 -19.43 -7.66
C PRO A 11 -12.55 -18.42 -7.42
N VAL A 12 -12.20 -17.17 -7.33
CA VAL A 12 -13.13 -16.06 -7.12
C VAL A 12 -13.02 -15.13 -8.31
N GLU A 13 -14.16 -14.64 -8.77
CA GLU A 13 -14.21 -13.68 -9.89
C GLU A 13 -13.26 -12.50 -9.63
N GLY A 14 -12.42 -12.19 -10.61
CA GLY A 14 -11.42 -11.12 -10.54
C GLY A 14 -10.10 -11.50 -9.86
N ILE A 15 -9.96 -12.73 -9.33
CA ILE A 15 -8.69 -13.23 -8.82
C ILE A 15 -8.13 -14.26 -9.81
N PRO A 16 -6.88 -14.13 -10.26
CA PRO A 16 -6.24 -15.10 -11.15
C PRO A 16 -6.22 -16.50 -10.55
N PRO A 17 -6.29 -17.53 -11.39
CA PRO A 17 -6.33 -18.91 -10.94
C PRO A 17 -4.94 -19.40 -10.51
N TRP A 18 -4.44 -18.89 -9.40
CA TRP A 18 -3.09 -19.16 -8.89
C TRP A 18 -2.72 -20.65 -8.74
N ARG A 19 -3.73 -21.53 -8.70
CA ARG A 19 -3.56 -22.99 -8.57
C ARG A 19 -3.74 -23.74 -9.88
N ASP A 20 -4.15 -23.08 -10.95
CA ASP A 20 -4.33 -23.69 -12.25
C ASP A 20 -2.99 -24.23 -12.75
N PRO A 21 -2.89 -25.53 -13.12
CA PRO A 21 -1.66 -26.10 -13.63
C PRO A 21 -1.12 -25.40 -14.87
N LEU A 22 -2.00 -24.88 -15.74
CA LEU A 22 -1.59 -24.13 -16.95
C LEU A 22 -1.02 -22.77 -16.56
N TRP A 23 -1.60 -22.09 -15.57
CA TRP A 23 -1.05 -20.83 -15.06
C TRP A 23 0.33 -21.06 -14.43
N LEU A 24 0.48 -22.13 -13.61
CA LEU A 24 1.73 -22.48 -12.97
C LEU A 24 2.83 -22.83 -13.99
N ALA A 25 2.47 -23.58 -15.03
CA ALA A 25 3.40 -23.90 -16.12
C ALA A 25 3.85 -22.62 -16.86
N ALA A 26 2.90 -21.75 -17.21
CA ALA A 26 3.21 -20.48 -17.89
C ALA A 26 4.11 -19.56 -17.05
N ALA A 27 3.87 -19.51 -15.73
CA ALA A 27 4.71 -18.73 -14.80
C ALA A 27 6.14 -19.33 -14.72
N GLU A 28 6.25 -20.65 -14.60
CA GLU A 28 7.53 -21.35 -14.54
C GLU A 28 8.35 -21.18 -15.83
N ASP A 29 7.70 -21.29 -16.99
CA ASP A 29 8.33 -21.09 -18.31
C ASP A 29 8.82 -19.64 -18.45
N TRP A 30 8.00 -18.66 -18.06
CA TRP A 30 8.38 -17.26 -18.10
C TRP A 30 9.56 -16.95 -17.17
N ILE A 31 9.54 -17.43 -15.92
CA ILE A 31 10.66 -17.28 -14.99
C ILE A 31 11.94 -17.87 -15.58
N GLY A 32 11.85 -19.07 -16.15
CA GLY A 32 13.00 -19.73 -16.78
C GLY A 32 13.57 -18.93 -17.93
N ALA A 33 12.71 -18.46 -18.83
CA ALA A 33 13.09 -17.66 -19.99
C ALA A 33 13.74 -16.32 -19.60
N GLU A 34 13.15 -15.61 -18.62
CA GLU A 34 13.67 -14.31 -18.18
C GLU A 34 14.98 -14.44 -17.40
N CYS A 35 15.12 -15.47 -16.55
CA CYS A 35 16.39 -15.78 -15.91
C CYS A 35 17.49 -16.05 -16.96
N ALA A 36 17.21 -16.88 -17.96
CA ALA A 36 18.16 -17.20 -19.01
C ALA A 36 18.56 -15.95 -19.83
N ARG A 37 17.59 -15.09 -20.18
CA ARG A 37 17.82 -13.83 -20.90
C ARG A 37 18.68 -12.86 -20.10
N ALA A 38 18.54 -12.86 -18.78
CA ALA A 38 19.35 -12.07 -17.86
C ALA A 38 20.70 -12.70 -17.49
N GLY A 39 21.04 -13.86 -18.06
CA GLY A 39 22.28 -14.59 -17.74
C GLY A 39 22.29 -15.25 -16.36
N LEU A 40 21.11 -15.48 -15.78
CA LEU A 40 20.94 -16.06 -14.44
C LEU A 40 20.62 -17.55 -14.54
N ALA A 41 21.59 -18.40 -14.26
CA ALA A 41 21.36 -19.84 -14.22
C ALA A 41 20.57 -20.22 -12.96
N ARG A 42 19.40 -20.85 -13.14
CA ARG A 42 18.62 -21.37 -12.01
C ARG A 42 19.35 -22.54 -11.34
N THR A 43 19.34 -22.57 -10.01
CA THR A 43 20.01 -23.60 -9.21
C THR A 43 19.03 -24.48 -8.43
N GLY A 44 17.72 -24.21 -8.55
CA GLY A 44 16.68 -24.97 -7.87
C GLY A 44 15.27 -24.56 -8.31
N PRO A 45 14.23 -25.21 -7.75
CA PRO A 45 12.84 -24.89 -8.02
C PRO A 45 12.46 -23.52 -7.46
N ALA A 46 11.46 -22.89 -8.07
CA ALA A 46 10.81 -21.71 -7.49
C ALA A 46 9.91 -22.15 -6.31
N LEU A 47 10.16 -21.59 -5.12
CA LEU A 47 9.41 -21.87 -3.91
C LEU A 47 8.53 -20.67 -3.58
N GLY A 48 7.21 -20.86 -3.64
CA GLY A 48 6.24 -19.77 -3.57
C GLY A 48 5.20 -19.88 -2.45
N ARG A 49 4.57 -18.74 -2.19
CA ARG A 49 3.33 -18.65 -1.43
C ARG A 49 2.25 -18.02 -2.31
N ALA A 50 1.04 -18.55 -2.23
CA ALA A 50 -0.13 -17.96 -2.89
C ALA A 50 -1.09 -17.38 -1.85
N ARG A 51 -1.52 -16.16 -2.10
CA ARG A 51 -2.56 -15.45 -1.36
C ARG A 51 -3.65 -15.03 -2.33
N SER A 52 -4.81 -14.63 -1.83
CA SER A 52 -5.87 -14.08 -2.70
C SER A 52 -5.42 -12.82 -3.46
N TYR A 53 -4.44 -12.09 -2.95
CA TYR A 53 -3.99 -10.81 -3.48
C TYR A 53 -2.61 -10.85 -4.16
N SER A 54 -1.89 -11.99 -4.16
CA SER A 54 -0.63 -12.14 -4.89
C SER A 54 -0.07 -13.56 -4.83
N VAL A 55 0.77 -13.89 -5.80
CA VAL A 55 1.76 -14.98 -5.70
C VAL A 55 3.14 -14.36 -5.57
N VAL A 56 3.93 -14.84 -4.62
CA VAL A 56 5.34 -14.47 -4.45
C VAL A 56 6.17 -15.73 -4.37
N ALA A 57 7.19 -15.85 -5.20
CA ALA A 57 8.08 -17.01 -5.21
C ALA A 57 9.56 -16.61 -5.19
N ARG A 58 10.32 -17.27 -4.34
CA ARG A 58 11.77 -17.23 -4.29
C ARG A 58 12.35 -18.17 -5.35
N VAL A 59 13.20 -17.66 -6.21
CA VAL A 59 13.84 -18.40 -7.29
C VAL A 59 15.36 -18.38 -7.06
N PRO A 60 15.98 -19.51 -6.67
CA PRO A 60 17.42 -19.58 -6.50
C PRO A 60 18.12 -19.54 -7.85
N VAL A 61 19.15 -18.69 -7.96
CA VAL A 61 19.98 -18.51 -9.15
C VAL A 61 21.48 -18.57 -8.81
N SER A 62 22.33 -18.66 -9.81
CA SER A 62 23.78 -18.83 -9.63
C SER A 62 24.47 -17.76 -8.80
N ASP A 63 23.97 -16.53 -8.81
CA ASP A 63 24.52 -15.38 -8.10
C ASP A 63 23.57 -14.86 -6.98
N GLY A 64 22.72 -15.73 -6.41
CA GLY A 64 21.87 -15.42 -5.29
C GLY A 64 20.40 -15.82 -5.45
N THR A 65 19.52 -14.87 -5.33
CA THR A 65 18.08 -15.07 -5.39
C THR A 65 17.42 -13.98 -6.25
N VAL A 66 16.41 -14.39 -7.02
CA VAL A 66 15.43 -13.47 -7.57
C VAL A 66 14.03 -13.79 -7.05
N TRP A 67 13.17 -12.80 -7.01
CA TRP A 67 11.81 -12.91 -6.54
C TRP A 67 10.84 -12.73 -7.69
N PHE A 68 10.01 -13.72 -7.92
CA PHE A 68 8.87 -13.63 -8.81
C PHE A 68 7.67 -13.12 -8.02
N LYS A 69 6.95 -12.15 -8.57
CA LYS A 69 5.65 -11.70 -8.06
C LYS A 69 4.64 -11.66 -9.19
N ALA A 70 3.45 -12.19 -8.92
CA ALA A 70 2.26 -11.99 -9.74
C ALA A 70 1.21 -11.26 -8.93
N SER A 71 0.73 -10.15 -9.45
CA SER A 71 -0.29 -9.30 -8.83
C SER A 71 -1.66 -9.51 -9.49
N PRO A 72 -2.78 -9.29 -8.79
CA PRO A 72 -4.10 -9.33 -9.40
C PRO A 72 -4.29 -8.14 -10.35
N PRO A 73 -5.28 -8.19 -11.25
CA PRO A 73 -5.53 -7.10 -12.21
C PRO A 73 -5.67 -5.72 -11.57
N ALA A 74 -6.24 -5.65 -10.37
CA ALA A 74 -6.39 -4.40 -9.63
C ALA A 74 -5.06 -3.74 -9.21
N SER A 75 -3.98 -4.52 -9.14
CA SER A 75 -2.61 -4.07 -8.87
C SER A 75 -1.69 -4.28 -10.09
N GLY A 76 -2.28 -4.38 -11.29
CA GLY A 76 -1.56 -4.62 -12.55
C GLY A 76 -0.53 -3.54 -12.91
N PHE A 77 -0.64 -2.36 -12.32
CA PHE A 77 0.30 -1.26 -12.47
C PHE A 77 1.68 -1.53 -11.82
N GLU A 78 1.77 -2.45 -10.86
CA GLU A 78 2.96 -2.61 -10.03
C GLU A 78 4.24 -2.93 -10.83
N PRO A 79 4.27 -3.85 -11.81
CA PRO A 79 5.47 -4.09 -12.60
C PRO A 79 5.98 -2.84 -13.33
N SER A 80 5.08 -2.06 -13.93
CA SER A 80 5.43 -0.81 -14.61
C SER A 80 5.88 0.27 -13.63
N LEU A 81 5.31 0.34 -12.44
CA LEU A 81 5.74 1.23 -11.37
C LEU A 81 7.17 0.91 -10.90
N LEU A 82 7.56 -0.36 -10.78
CA LEU A 82 8.93 -0.76 -10.42
C LEU A 82 9.95 -0.24 -11.46
N VAL A 83 9.63 -0.34 -12.74
CA VAL A 83 10.47 0.20 -13.83
C VAL A 83 10.59 1.73 -13.70
N ALA A 84 9.47 2.42 -13.49
CA ALA A 84 9.43 3.87 -13.36
C ALA A 84 10.23 4.36 -12.14
N LEU A 85 10.05 3.73 -10.97
CA LEU A 85 10.79 4.08 -9.75
C LEU A 85 12.30 3.91 -9.93
N ALA A 86 12.74 2.83 -10.57
CA ALA A 86 14.15 2.61 -10.86
C ALA A 86 14.72 3.65 -11.84
N ALA A 87 13.93 4.10 -12.80
CA ALA A 87 14.33 5.14 -13.75
C ALA A 87 14.37 6.53 -13.10
N TRP A 88 13.40 6.86 -12.22
CA TRP A 88 13.35 8.17 -11.56
C TRP A 88 14.36 8.32 -10.43
N TYR A 89 14.69 7.21 -9.75
CA TYR A 89 15.61 7.19 -8.60
C TYR A 89 16.68 6.11 -8.77
N PRO A 90 17.58 6.26 -9.78
CA PRO A 90 18.66 5.29 -10.00
C PRO A 90 19.58 5.23 -8.76
N GLY A 91 19.95 4.01 -8.38
CA GLY A 91 20.76 3.76 -7.18
C GLY A 91 19.95 3.63 -5.89
N ARG A 92 18.71 4.13 -5.83
CA ARG A 92 17.79 3.86 -4.72
C ARG A 92 16.90 2.65 -5.01
N PHE A 93 16.32 2.60 -6.20
CA PHE A 93 15.56 1.44 -6.66
C PHE A 93 16.38 0.65 -7.68
N THR A 94 16.45 -0.67 -7.48
CA THR A 94 17.04 -1.57 -8.47
C THR A 94 16.01 -1.85 -9.54
N ALA A 95 16.42 -1.73 -10.81
CA ALA A 95 15.56 -2.11 -11.91
C ALA A 95 15.16 -3.58 -11.81
N PRO A 96 13.90 -3.94 -12.10
CA PRO A 96 13.50 -5.33 -12.15
C PRO A 96 14.32 -6.09 -13.21
N VAL A 97 14.55 -7.38 -12.98
CA VAL A 97 15.20 -8.26 -13.95
C VAL A 97 14.33 -8.40 -15.19
N ALA A 98 13.02 -8.56 -14.99
CA ALA A 98 12.03 -8.59 -16.05
C ALA A 98 10.66 -8.17 -15.52
N VAL A 99 9.81 -7.67 -16.41
CA VAL A 99 8.40 -7.40 -16.16
C VAL A 99 7.54 -7.88 -17.32
N ASP A 100 6.32 -8.30 -17.01
CA ASP A 100 5.24 -8.55 -17.96
C ASP A 100 4.03 -7.76 -17.46
N ALA A 101 3.81 -6.59 -18.03
CA ALA A 101 2.75 -5.68 -17.59
C ALA A 101 1.35 -6.25 -17.88
N ASP A 102 1.19 -7.00 -18.98
CA ASP A 102 -0.10 -7.56 -19.37
C ASP A 102 -0.57 -8.65 -18.39
N ARG A 103 0.37 -9.45 -17.87
CA ARG A 103 0.11 -10.50 -16.87
C ARG A 103 0.28 -10.02 -15.43
N ALA A 104 0.72 -8.78 -15.23
CA ALA A 104 1.09 -8.21 -13.94
C ALA A 104 2.17 -9.03 -13.21
N TRP A 105 3.19 -9.49 -13.94
CA TRP A 105 4.31 -10.27 -13.42
C TRP A 105 5.58 -9.43 -13.32
N SER A 106 6.36 -9.67 -12.29
CA SER A 106 7.68 -9.08 -12.13
C SER A 106 8.69 -10.10 -11.63
N LEU A 107 9.94 -9.93 -12.01
CA LEU A 107 11.09 -10.65 -11.50
C LEU A 107 12.12 -9.62 -11.01
N THR A 108 12.42 -9.64 -9.72
CA THR A 108 13.31 -8.66 -9.08
C THR A 108 14.47 -9.36 -8.38
N ARG A 109 15.62 -8.68 -8.28
CA ARG A 109 16.71 -9.11 -7.42
C ARG A 109 16.31 -9.05 -5.95
N ASP A 110 16.90 -9.93 -5.14
CA ASP A 110 16.77 -9.85 -3.69
C ASP A 110 17.37 -8.53 -3.18
N GLY A 111 16.56 -7.74 -2.50
CA GLY A 111 16.98 -6.47 -1.90
C GLY A 111 17.67 -6.63 -0.54
N GLY A 112 17.86 -7.86 -0.07
CA GLY A 112 18.42 -8.18 1.22
C GLY A 112 17.42 -8.10 2.37
N PRO A 113 17.91 -8.05 3.62
CA PRO A 113 17.04 -8.08 4.79
C PRO A 113 16.18 -6.82 4.89
N THR A 114 14.98 -7.01 5.40
CA THR A 114 14.04 -5.93 5.72
C THR A 114 14.51 -5.15 6.96
N LEU A 115 13.98 -3.94 7.15
CA LEU A 115 14.19 -3.18 8.37
C LEU A 115 13.71 -3.95 9.61
N ARG A 116 12.61 -4.72 9.49
CA ARG A 116 12.10 -5.54 10.58
C ARG A 116 13.08 -6.63 11.00
N GLU A 117 13.74 -7.28 10.05
CA GLU A 117 14.74 -8.31 10.33
C GLU A 117 16.01 -7.75 11.00
N ARG A 118 16.37 -6.50 10.65
CA ARG A 118 17.51 -5.80 11.26
C ARG A 118 17.21 -5.26 12.66
N HIS A 119 15.98 -4.85 12.92
CA HIS A 119 15.53 -4.21 14.15
C HIS A 119 14.40 -5.05 14.77
N SER A 120 14.79 -6.22 15.31
CA SER A 120 13.81 -7.22 15.81
C SER A 120 13.41 -7.02 17.27
N ARG A 121 14.01 -6.07 18.00
CA ARG A 121 13.69 -5.84 19.42
C ARG A 121 12.27 -5.28 19.56
N ALA A 122 11.51 -5.85 20.49
CA ALA A 122 10.22 -5.28 20.88
C ALA A 122 10.43 -3.85 21.45
N GLY A 123 9.57 -2.93 21.07
CA GLY A 123 9.65 -1.53 21.49
C GLY A 123 10.69 -0.67 20.77
N ASP A 124 11.46 -1.24 19.83
CA ASP A 124 12.47 -0.47 19.06
C ASP A 124 11.80 0.34 17.95
N VAL A 125 11.82 1.66 18.07
CA VAL A 125 11.33 2.60 17.07
C VAL A 125 12.39 3.05 16.05
N ALA A 126 13.64 2.60 16.19
CA ALA A 126 14.75 3.02 15.31
C ALA A 126 14.51 2.66 13.84
N ALA A 127 13.94 1.47 13.57
CA ALA A 127 13.55 1.09 12.22
C ALA A 127 12.52 2.05 11.60
N TRP A 128 11.61 2.56 12.43
CA TRP A 128 10.59 3.51 12.01
C TRP A 128 11.17 4.87 11.68
N HIS A 129 12.14 5.37 12.45
CA HIS A 129 12.86 6.60 12.13
C HIS A 129 13.56 6.51 10.77
N VAL A 130 14.34 5.46 10.55
CA VAL A 130 15.02 5.23 9.27
C VAL A 130 14.01 5.19 8.11
N MET A 131 12.93 4.44 8.27
CA MET A 131 11.91 4.27 7.26
C MET A 131 11.19 5.59 6.95
N LEU A 132 10.67 6.28 7.98
CA LEU A 132 9.84 7.47 7.78
C LEU A 132 10.64 8.65 7.26
N SER A 133 11.91 8.83 7.70
CA SER A 133 12.82 9.81 7.13
C SER A 133 13.04 9.59 5.63
N ALA A 134 13.42 8.36 5.26
CA ALA A 134 13.65 8.00 3.86
C ALA A 134 12.38 8.08 3.01
N TYR A 135 11.25 7.67 3.58
CA TYR A 135 9.97 7.64 2.88
C TYR A 135 9.39 9.05 2.67
N GLY A 136 9.50 9.95 3.67
CA GLY A 136 9.09 11.35 3.53
C GLY A 136 9.82 12.06 2.38
N LEU A 137 11.15 11.90 2.30
CA LEU A 137 11.95 12.41 1.20
C LEU A 137 11.54 11.83 -0.16
N LEU A 138 11.22 10.54 -0.20
CA LEU A 138 10.78 9.88 -1.42
C LEU A 138 9.43 10.45 -1.88
N GLN A 139 8.44 10.54 -1.01
CA GLN A 139 7.12 11.05 -1.35
C GLN A 139 7.18 12.53 -1.76
N PHE A 140 7.95 13.34 -1.04
CA PHE A 140 8.17 14.75 -1.43
C PHE A 140 8.69 14.85 -2.86
N GLY A 141 9.69 14.04 -3.23
CA GLY A 141 10.24 14.03 -4.58
C GLY A 141 9.30 13.45 -5.64
N LEU A 142 8.45 12.48 -5.28
CA LEU A 142 7.52 11.82 -6.21
C LEU A 142 6.28 12.66 -6.55
N ALA A 143 6.01 13.73 -5.83
CA ALA A 143 4.89 14.63 -6.13
C ALA A 143 4.94 15.19 -7.58
N ARG A 144 6.11 15.39 -8.15
CA ARG A 144 6.29 15.82 -9.55
C ARG A 144 5.90 14.77 -10.60
N HIS A 145 5.78 13.50 -10.21
CA HIS A 145 5.47 12.37 -11.09
C HIS A 145 4.00 11.92 -11.01
N VAL A 146 3.12 12.72 -10.38
CA VAL A 146 1.70 12.35 -10.21
C VAL A 146 1.03 12.05 -11.55
N GLY A 147 1.29 12.84 -12.60
CA GLY A 147 0.74 12.58 -13.93
C GLY A 147 1.20 11.24 -14.51
N ASP A 148 2.47 10.91 -14.35
CA ASP A 148 3.04 9.64 -14.80
C ASP A 148 2.45 8.47 -14.00
N LEU A 149 2.32 8.62 -12.68
CA LEU A 149 1.72 7.60 -11.81
C LEU A 149 0.28 7.28 -12.21
N LEU A 150 -0.53 8.30 -12.49
CA LEU A 150 -1.90 8.11 -12.98
C LEU A 150 -1.93 7.44 -14.36
N ALA A 151 -1.00 7.79 -15.26
CA ALA A 151 -0.87 7.15 -16.57
C ALA A 151 -0.45 5.67 -16.47
N LEU A 152 0.27 5.26 -15.43
CA LEU A 152 0.58 3.87 -15.11
C LEU A 152 -0.64 3.08 -14.58
N GLY A 153 -1.77 3.74 -14.32
CA GLY A 153 -2.99 3.09 -13.84
C GLY A 153 -3.16 3.07 -12.33
N LEU A 154 -2.35 3.82 -11.56
CA LEU A 154 -2.59 3.99 -10.13
C LEU A 154 -3.91 4.70 -9.88
N ALA A 155 -4.60 4.30 -8.83
CA ALA A 155 -5.85 4.95 -8.44
C ALA A 155 -5.61 6.39 -7.97
N ASP A 156 -6.42 7.33 -8.45
CA ASP A 156 -6.43 8.70 -7.94
C ASP A 156 -7.31 8.77 -6.67
N LEU A 157 -6.66 8.87 -5.52
CA LEU A 157 -7.23 9.10 -4.20
C LEU A 157 -6.80 10.46 -3.63
N SER A 158 -6.41 11.38 -4.52
CA SER A 158 -6.08 12.75 -4.15
C SER A 158 -7.27 13.46 -3.49
N PRO A 159 -7.05 14.54 -2.72
CA PRO A 159 -8.13 15.31 -2.11
C PRO A 159 -9.20 15.75 -3.11
N GLY A 160 -8.82 16.07 -4.36
CA GLY A 160 -9.77 16.45 -5.41
C GLY A 160 -10.68 15.30 -5.88
N SER A 161 -10.20 14.07 -5.84
CA SER A 161 -10.95 12.88 -6.29
C SER A 161 -11.68 12.14 -5.17
N ALA A 162 -11.22 12.28 -3.94
CA ALA A 162 -11.71 11.52 -2.78
C ALA A 162 -13.22 11.71 -2.50
N PRO A 163 -13.82 12.92 -2.54
CA PRO A 163 -15.24 13.09 -2.28
C PRO A 163 -16.13 12.29 -3.22
N GLY A 164 -15.90 12.42 -4.52
CA GLY A 164 -16.70 11.68 -5.51
C GLY A 164 -16.48 10.16 -5.47
N ARG A 165 -15.32 9.70 -4.99
CA ARG A 165 -15.09 8.27 -4.75
C ARG A 165 -15.82 7.79 -3.51
N PHE A 166 -15.87 8.62 -2.46
CA PHE A 166 -16.61 8.29 -1.24
C PHE A 166 -18.11 8.17 -1.51
N GLU A 167 -18.69 9.11 -2.23
CA GLU A 167 -20.09 9.08 -2.63
C GLU A 167 -20.41 7.82 -3.45
N ARG A 168 -19.59 7.50 -4.46
CA ARG A 168 -19.75 6.28 -5.25
C ARG A 168 -19.64 5.01 -4.42
N LEU A 169 -18.69 4.97 -3.46
CA LEU A 169 -18.54 3.82 -2.57
C LEU A 169 -19.79 3.61 -1.71
N LEU A 170 -20.37 4.69 -1.17
CA LEU A 170 -21.59 4.60 -0.36
C LEU A 170 -22.83 4.20 -1.17
N ALA A 171 -22.88 4.59 -2.44
CA ALA A 171 -23.97 4.24 -3.36
C ALA A 171 -23.76 2.88 -4.05
N ASP A 172 -22.64 2.19 -3.84
CA ASP A 172 -22.35 0.92 -4.46
C ASP A 172 -23.24 -0.18 -3.89
N PRO A 173 -23.97 -0.95 -4.73
CA PRO A 173 -24.75 -2.10 -4.28
C PRO A 173 -23.94 -3.13 -3.46
N ALA A 174 -22.62 -3.22 -3.68
CA ALA A 174 -21.74 -4.06 -2.88
C ALA A 174 -21.64 -3.54 -1.44
N THR A 175 -21.59 -2.23 -1.25
CA THR A 175 -21.60 -1.60 0.09
C THR A 175 -22.95 -1.82 0.76
N GLU A 176 -24.07 -1.67 0.05
CA GLU A 176 -25.40 -1.92 0.60
C GLU A 176 -25.58 -3.35 1.10
N ARG A 177 -25.00 -4.34 0.41
CA ARG A 177 -25.07 -5.75 0.84
C ARG A 177 -24.39 -6.02 2.19
N VAL A 178 -23.44 -5.18 2.59
CA VAL A 178 -22.73 -5.34 3.88
C VAL A 178 -23.32 -4.48 5.00
N VAL A 179 -24.32 -3.64 4.70
CA VAL A 179 -25.02 -2.84 5.72
C VAL A 179 -25.91 -3.76 6.56
N GLY A 180 -25.60 -3.85 7.86
CA GLY A 180 -26.30 -4.71 8.81
C GLY A 180 -25.87 -6.19 8.74
N ALA A 181 -24.90 -6.54 7.90
CA ALA A 181 -24.29 -7.87 7.92
C ALA A 181 -23.34 -8.04 9.13
N PRO A 182 -23.13 -9.26 9.66
CA PRO A 182 -22.29 -9.48 10.84
C PRO A 182 -20.86 -8.95 10.70
N GLU A 183 -20.29 -9.04 9.51
CA GLU A 183 -18.92 -8.57 9.19
C GLU A 183 -18.90 -7.21 8.47
N GLY A 184 -20.06 -6.56 8.42
CA GLY A 184 -20.27 -5.31 7.69
C GLY A 184 -20.23 -4.06 8.59
N ILE A 185 -20.87 -2.99 8.09
CA ILE A 185 -21.16 -1.77 8.86
C ILE A 185 -22.60 -1.80 9.34
N THR A 186 -22.86 -1.18 10.49
CA THR A 186 -24.23 -1.07 10.98
C THR A 186 -25.04 -0.06 10.13
N ARG A 187 -26.38 -0.10 10.25
CA ARG A 187 -27.24 0.87 9.57
C ARG A 187 -26.98 2.29 10.07
N GLU A 188 -26.69 2.44 11.37
CA GLU A 188 -26.34 3.71 12.00
C GLU A 188 -25.01 4.24 11.46
N GLN A 189 -24.00 3.40 11.32
CA GLN A 189 -22.73 3.77 10.71
C GLN A 189 -22.90 4.19 9.26
N HIS A 190 -23.67 3.43 8.45
CA HIS A 190 -23.96 3.81 7.07
C HIS A 190 -24.65 5.16 6.97
N GLN A 191 -25.68 5.40 7.80
CA GLN A 191 -26.37 6.69 7.82
C GLN A 191 -25.44 7.83 8.28
N ALA A 192 -24.57 7.57 9.24
CA ALA A 192 -23.57 8.55 9.69
C ALA A 192 -22.57 8.90 8.59
N LEU A 193 -22.11 7.91 7.80
CA LEU A 193 -21.23 8.12 6.65
C LEU A 193 -21.91 8.96 5.56
N LEU A 194 -23.19 8.68 5.24
CA LEU A 194 -23.97 9.50 4.31
C LEU A 194 -24.07 10.96 4.78
N THR A 195 -24.32 11.15 6.08
CA THR A 195 -24.40 12.49 6.70
C THR A 195 -23.04 13.19 6.69
N LEU A 196 -21.94 12.45 6.78
CA LEU A 196 -20.58 12.99 6.79
C LEU A 196 -20.10 13.43 5.40
N ALA A 197 -20.68 12.93 4.30
CA ALA A 197 -20.17 13.14 2.94
C ALA A 197 -19.93 14.62 2.58
N PRO A 198 -20.85 15.59 2.86
CA PRO A 198 -20.58 17.00 2.58
C PRO A 198 -19.37 17.53 3.38
N ARG A 199 -19.25 17.14 4.65
CA ARG A 199 -18.14 17.57 5.51
C ARG A 199 -16.80 16.98 5.07
N LEU A 200 -16.79 15.74 4.56
CA LEU A 200 -15.60 15.16 3.97
C LEU A 200 -15.17 15.96 2.72
N GLY A 201 -16.12 16.40 1.91
CA GLY A 201 -15.86 17.32 0.80
C GLY A 201 -15.19 18.62 1.23
N GLU A 202 -15.67 19.25 2.33
CA GLU A 202 -15.06 20.46 2.90
C GLU A 202 -13.63 20.19 3.38
N TRP A 203 -13.36 19.07 4.05
CA TRP A 203 -11.99 18.68 4.46
C TRP A 203 -11.06 18.49 3.27
N CYS A 204 -11.55 17.86 2.21
CA CYS A 204 -10.77 17.66 1.00
C CYS A 204 -10.46 18.99 0.28
N ALA A 205 -11.43 19.91 0.22
CA ALA A 205 -11.22 21.23 -0.36
C ALA A 205 -10.18 22.02 0.45
N GLU A 206 -10.33 22.07 1.77
CA GLU A 206 -9.35 22.72 2.66
C GLU A 206 -7.96 22.09 2.50
N LEU A 207 -7.87 20.76 2.43
CA LEU A 207 -6.60 20.05 2.26
C LEU A 207 -5.92 20.39 0.92
N ALA A 208 -6.70 20.58 -0.15
CA ALA A 208 -6.19 21.03 -1.43
C ALA A 208 -5.67 22.49 -1.37
N ASP A 209 -6.40 23.39 -0.67
CA ASP A 209 -6.05 24.80 -0.52
C ASP A 209 -4.77 25.01 0.31
N LEU A 210 -4.42 24.08 1.21
CA LEU A 210 -3.17 24.11 1.98
C LEU A 210 -1.92 23.85 1.12
N GLY A 211 -2.07 23.44 -0.12
CA GLY A 211 -1.03 23.49 -1.16
C GLY A 211 0.05 22.41 -1.07
N ILE A 212 -0.13 21.35 -0.27
CA ILE A 212 0.75 20.18 -0.31
C ILE A 212 0.26 19.25 -1.43
N PRO A 213 1.05 19.03 -2.49
CA PRO A 213 0.60 18.26 -3.63
C PRO A 213 0.43 16.77 -3.29
N ALA A 214 -0.46 16.09 -4.00
CA ALA A 214 -0.57 14.64 -3.97
C ALA A 214 0.75 13.99 -4.39
N SER A 215 0.95 12.75 -3.96
CA SER A 215 2.15 11.98 -4.27
C SER A 215 1.81 10.48 -4.29
N LEU A 216 2.84 9.65 -4.53
CA LEU A 216 2.72 8.20 -4.42
C LEU A 216 2.53 7.82 -2.95
N ASP A 217 1.38 7.26 -2.61
CA ASP A 217 1.12 6.62 -1.33
C ASP A 217 1.30 5.10 -1.46
N HIS A 218 2.13 4.53 -0.63
CA HIS A 218 2.33 3.08 -0.56
C HIS A 218 1.10 2.36 0.03
N ALA A 219 0.33 3.06 0.84
CA ALA A 219 -0.84 2.59 1.59
C ALA A 219 -0.59 1.46 2.61
N ASP A 220 0.57 0.80 2.58
CA ASP A 220 0.96 -0.27 3.52
C ASP A 220 2.44 -0.18 3.93
N VAL A 221 2.96 1.04 4.15
CA VAL A 221 4.36 1.25 4.53
C VAL A 221 4.62 0.87 5.98
N HIS A 222 5.47 -0.15 6.17
CA HIS A 222 5.94 -0.63 7.47
C HIS A 222 7.28 -1.36 7.33
N PRO A 223 8.02 -1.61 8.43
CA PRO A 223 9.38 -2.15 8.37
C PRO A 223 9.56 -3.51 7.66
N ASN A 224 8.48 -4.30 7.48
CA ASN A 224 8.56 -5.53 6.69
C ASN A 224 8.56 -5.27 5.17
N ASN A 225 8.09 -4.10 4.72
CA ASN A 225 8.00 -3.70 3.32
C ASN A 225 9.08 -2.69 2.94
N VAL A 226 10.19 -2.64 3.71
CA VAL A 226 11.30 -1.73 3.46
C VAL A 226 12.63 -2.47 3.62
N PHE A 227 13.48 -2.45 2.59
CA PHE A 227 14.82 -3.00 2.67
C PHE A 227 15.73 -2.16 3.56
N ALA A 228 16.51 -2.83 4.43
CA ALA A 228 17.32 -2.15 5.45
C ALA A 228 18.50 -1.36 4.86
N ALA A 229 19.06 -1.81 3.74
CA ALA A 229 20.30 -1.24 3.20
C ALA A 229 20.14 0.22 2.74
N ALA A 230 18.99 0.57 2.13
CA ALA A 230 18.76 1.89 1.56
C ALA A 230 17.45 2.54 2.05
N GLY A 231 16.73 1.92 2.99
CA GLY A 231 15.39 2.39 3.39
C GLY A 231 14.41 2.40 2.20
N THR A 232 14.57 1.43 1.27
CA THR A 232 13.80 1.39 0.02
C THR A 232 12.54 0.60 0.21
N PRO A 233 11.35 1.21 0.02
CA PRO A 233 10.07 0.50 0.05
C PRO A 233 9.95 -0.47 -1.13
N PHE A 234 9.27 -1.58 -0.89
CA PHE A 234 8.88 -2.58 -1.89
C PHE A 234 7.46 -3.09 -1.60
N ASP A 235 6.90 -3.94 -2.47
CA ASP A 235 5.50 -4.41 -2.37
C ASP A 235 4.48 -3.27 -2.55
N TRP A 236 4.48 -2.70 -3.75
CA TRP A 236 3.67 -1.54 -4.13
C TRP A 236 2.24 -1.89 -4.59
N GLY A 237 1.79 -3.13 -4.40
CA GLY A 237 0.49 -3.60 -4.88
C GLY A 237 -0.71 -2.79 -4.36
N ASP A 238 -0.57 -2.15 -3.20
CA ASP A 238 -1.60 -1.30 -2.59
C ASP A 238 -1.50 0.18 -2.98
N ALA A 239 -0.47 0.58 -3.72
CA ALA A 239 -0.15 1.97 -3.96
C ALA A 239 -1.25 2.75 -4.71
N ALA A 240 -1.32 4.04 -4.43
CA ALA A 240 -2.23 4.98 -5.04
C ALA A 240 -1.61 6.38 -5.11
N VAL A 241 -2.20 7.28 -5.88
CA VAL A 241 -1.92 8.71 -5.79
C VAL A 241 -2.84 9.30 -4.73
N ALA A 242 -2.27 9.79 -3.62
CA ALA A 242 -3.02 10.35 -2.50
C ALA A 242 -2.29 11.54 -1.87
N HIS A 243 -2.92 12.18 -0.86
CA HIS A 243 -2.19 13.15 -0.04
C HIS A 243 -1.08 12.42 0.73
N PRO A 244 0.20 12.87 0.67
CA PRO A 244 1.33 12.12 1.21
C PRO A 244 1.17 11.78 2.69
N PHE A 245 0.59 12.67 3.49
CA PHE A 245 0.41 12.46 4.93
C PHE A 245 -0.61 11.37 5.29
N SER A 246 -1.40 10.88 4.33
CA SER A 246 -2.30 9.74 4.54
C SER A 246 -1.54 8.46 4.90
N SER A 247 -0.32 8.28 4.39
CA SER A 247 0.57 7.16 4.72
C SER A 247 0.85 7.03 6.21
N LEU A 248 0.85 8.15 6.95
CA LEU A 248 1.13 8.14 8.39
C LEU A 248 0.07 7.42 9.23
N LEU A 249 -1.17 7.26 8.74
CA LEU A 249 -2.19 6.53 9.48
C LEU A 249 -1.76 5.08 9.77
N VAL A 250 -1.36 4.35 8.74
CA VAL A 250 -0.91 2.95 8.89
C VAL A 250 0.41 2.89 9.63
N ALA A 251 1.37 3.74 9.25
CA ALA A 251 2.70 3.76 9.85
C ALA A 251 2.65 4.01 11.36
N LEU A 252 1.97 5.06 11.82
CA LEU A 252 1.91 5.43 13.24
C LEU A 252 1.10 4.43 14.07
N ARG A 253 -0.03 3.92 13.53
CA ARG A 253 -0.80 2.87 14.22
C ARG A 253 0.02 1.59 14.40
N THR A 254 0.71 1.16 13.35
CA THR A 254 1.54 -0.05 13.41
C THR A 254 2.76 0.16 14.32
N ALA A 255 3.38 1.34 14.32
CA ALA A 255 4.47 1.67 15.22
C ALA A 255 4.01 1.64 16.69
N ALA A 256 2.87 2.25 17.00
CA ALA A 256 2.29 2.24 18.33
C ALA A 256 2.01 0.81 18.82
N GLU A 257 1.36 0.01 17.98
CA GLU A 257 1.04 -1.40 18.30
C GLU A 257 2.31 -2.23 18.53
N GLN A 258 3.29 -2.17 17.64
CA GLN A 258 4.52 -2.95 17.74
C GLN A 258 5.41 -2.53 18.91
N ALA A 259 5.41 -1.27 19.27
CA ALA A 259 6.19 -0.75 20.38
C ALA A 259 5.44 -0.75 21.73
N GLY A 260 4.14 -1.11 21.73
CA GLY A 260 3.31 -1.05 22.92
C GLY A 260 3.11 0.37 23.44
N LEU A 261 3.09 1.36 22.53
CA LEU A 261 2.98 2.78 22.86
C LEU A 261 1.53 3.27 22.81
N PRO A 262 1.15 4.21 23.66
CA PRO A 262 -0.13 4.89 23.53
C PRO A 262 -0.15 5.77 22.27
N PRO A 263 -1.34 6.04 21.68
CA PRO A 263 -1.47 6.73 20.39
C PRO A 263 -0.80 8.10 20.25
N ARG A 264 -0.49 8.76 21.37
CA ARG A 264 0.12 10.10 21.43
C ARG A 264 1.46 10.10 22.17
N ALA A 265 2.15 8.97 22.19
CA ALA A 265 3.47 8.88 22.78
C ALA A 265 4.47 9.88 22.13
N PRO A 266 5.40 10.46 22.90
CA PRO A 266 6.44 11.35 22.36
C PRO A 266 7.23 10.74 21.21
N GLU A 267 7.46 9.43 21.23
CA GLU A 267 8.14 8.67 20.19
C GLU A 267 7.39 8.77 18.84
N LEU A 268 6.04 8.66 18.85
CA LEU A 268 5.23 8.79 17.65
C LEU A 268 5.24 10.23 17.11
N THR A 269 5.29 11.21 18.00
CA THR A 269 5.49 12.61 17.61
C THR A 269 6.82 12.79 16.93
N SER A 270 7.92 12.24 17.50
CA SER A 270 9.23 12.28 16.89
C SER A 270 9.29 11.64 15.51
N LEU A 271 8.62 10.48 15.31
CA LEU A 271 8.49 9.82 14.02
C LEU A 271 7.75 10.70 13.00
N THR A 272 6.70 11.38 13.45
CA THR A 272 5.92 12.30 12.61
C THR A 272 6.76 13.50 12.16
N GLU A 273 7.49 14.13 13.09
CA GLU A 273 8.38 15.26 12.78
C GLU A 273 9.46 14.88 11.74
N GLU A 274 10.05 13.70 11.92
CA GLU A 274 11.05 13.18 10.98
C GLU A 274 10.49 13.04 9.57
N TYR A 275 9.28 12.51 9.45
CA TYR A 275 8.60 12.35 8.18
C TYR A 275 8.23 13.69 7.54
N LEU A 276 7.76 14.67 8.31
CA LEU A 276 7.29 15.98 7.83
C LEU A 276 8.43 16.94 7.43
N ARG A 277 9.66 16.64 7.82
CA ARG A 277 10.84 17.50 7.61
C ARG A 277 10.99 18.01 6.17
N PRO A 278 10.86 17.20 5.11
CA PRO A 278 11.06 17.68 3.74
C PRO A 278 10.13 18.82 3.34
N TRP A 279 8.87 18.82 3.79
CA TRP A 279 7.91 19.89 3.51
C TRP A 279 8.23 21.18 4.29
N LEU A 280 8.66 21.04 5.54
CA LEU A 280 9.08 22.16 6.38
C LEU A 280 10.35 22.81 5.82
N GLU A 281 11.34 22.04 5.40
CA GLU A 281 12.57 22.52 4.77
C GLU A 281 12.31 23.16 3.41
N ALA A 282 11.28 22.74 2.69
CA ALA A 282 10.82 23.37 1.45
C ALA A 282 10.08 24.70 1.66
N GLY A 283 9.87 25.12 2.93
CA GLY A 283 9.27 26.42 3.27
C GLY A 283 7.76 26.41 3.50
N HIS A 284 7.10 25.23 3.56
CA HIS A 284 5.72 25.18 4.00
C HIS A 284 5.59 25.63 5.46
N ARG A 285 4.59 26.49 5.74
CA ARG A 285 4.39 26.98 7.10
C ARG A 285 4.00 25.84 8.03
N ARG A 286 4.57 25.81 9.21
CA ARG A 286 4.30 24.79 10.22
C ARG A 286 2.79 24.58 10.46
N ALA A 287 2.05 25.66 10.61
CA ALA A 287 0.60 25.58 10.85
C ALA A 287 -0.16 24.90 9.69
N ASP A 288 0.26 25.12 8.44
CA ASP A 288 -0.36 24.50 7.26
C ASP A 288 -0.01 23.00 7.18
N VAL A 289 1.23 22.65 7.50
CA VAL A 289 1.68 21.24 7.59
C VAL A 289 0.91 20.48 8.66
N ASP A 290 0.79 21.04 9.87
CA ASP A 290 0.04 20.42 10.98
C ASP A 290 -1.45 20.29 10.65
N ARG A 291 -2.03 21.30 10.00
CA ARG A 291 -3.42 21.24 9.57
C ARG A 291 -3.63 20.21 8.47
N SER A 292 -2.73 20.14 7.48
CA SER A 292 -2.74 19.12 6.44
C SER A 292 -2.64 17.72 7.02
N LEU A 293 -1.75 17.51 7.99
CA LEU A 293 -1.62 16.22 8.68
C LEU A 293 -2.94 15.81 9.36
N SER A 294 -3.54 16.73 10.11
CA SER A 294 -4.82 16.47 10.81
C SER A 294 -5.92 16.07 9.83
N LEU A 295 -6.06 16.75 8.71
CA LEU A 295 -7.07 16.45 7.69
C LEU A 295 -6.76 15.17 6.93
N ALA A 296 -5.51 14.97 6.52
CA ALA A 296 -5.07 13.77 5.80
C ALA A 296 -5.30 12.49 6.61
N LEU A 297 -5.01 12.51 7.92
CA LEU A 297 -5.26 11.37 8.81
C LEU A 297 -6.76 11.05 8.92
N ARG A 298 -7.64 12.05 8.87
CA ARG A 298 -9.11 11.84 8.88
C ARG A 298 -9.63 11.24 7.59
N ILE A 299 -9.01 11.55 6.47
CA ILE A 299 -9.40 11.05 5.13
C ILE A 299 -8.73 9.70 4.82
N ALA A 300 -7.58 9.41 5.42
CA ALA A 300 -6.79 8.21 5.16
C ALA A 300 -7.57 6.88 5.30
N PRO A 301 -8.51 6.69 6.24
CA PRO A 301 -9.32 5.48 6.27
C PRO A 301 -10.12 5.25 4.98
N LEU A 302 -10.60 6.30 4.30
CA LEU A 302 -11.25 6.19 3.01
C LEU A 302 -10.29 5.64 1.95
N ALA A 303 -9.09 6.18 1.86
CA ALA A 303 -8.08 5.68 0.93
C ALA A 303 -7.80 4.19 1.18
N ARG A 304 -7.68 3.79 2.44
CA ARG A 304 -7.50 2.40 2.85
C ARG A 304 -8.69 1.51 2.45
N SER A 305 -9.93 1.98 2.65
CA SER A 305 -11.13 1.27 2.23
C SER A 305 -11.17 1.06 0.70
N LEU A 306 -10.88 2.11 -0.06
CA LEU A 306 -10.87 2.06 -1.52
C LEU A 306 -9.77 1.15 -2.06
N THR A 307 -8.59 1.13 -1.44
CA THR A 307 -7.49 0.22 -1.80
C THR A 307 -7.90 -1.24 -1.61
N TRP A 308 -8.42 -1.59 -0.43
CA TRP A 308 -8.89 -2.94 -0.16
C TRP A 308 -10.09 -3.34 -1.02
N GLY A 309 -11.04 -2.43 -1.25
CA GLY A 309 -12.20 -2.65 -2.12
C GLY A 309 -11.80 -2.87 -3.58
N ARG A 310 -10.74 -2.22 -4.06
CA ARG A 310 -10.21 -2.42 -5.40
C ARG A 310 -9.58 -3.80 -5.56
N VAL A 311 -8.75 -4.22 -4.59
CA VAL A 311 -8.08 -5.53 -4.61
C VAL A 311 -9.08 -6.67 -4.41
N PHE A 312 -10.13 -6.43 -3.65
CA PHE A 312 -11.15 -7.42 -3.29
C PHE A 312 -12.58 -6.96 -3.57
N PRO A 313 -12.94 -6.62 -4.81
CA PRO A 313 -14.28 -6.09 -5.11
C PRO A 313 -15.40 -7.08 -4.79
N CYS A 314 -15.12 -8.37 -4.83
CA CYS A 314 -16.06 -9.45 -4.52
C CYS A 314 -16.16 -9.78 -3.03
N TYR A 315 -15.31 -9.20 -2.19
CA TYR A 315 -15.24 -9.52 -0.76
C TYR A 315 -15.90 -8.50 0.16
N LEU A 316 -16.52 -7.46 -0.36
CA LEU A 316 -17.40 -6.64 0.46
C LEU A 316 -18.53 -7.55 0.96
N GLY A 317 -18.43 -8.03 2.20
CA GLY A 317 -19.39 -8.94 2.82
C GLY A 317 -18.91 -10.36 3.09
N HIS A 318 -17.63 -10.71 2.80
CA HIS A 318 -17.04 -11.98 3.20
C HIS A 318 -16.11 -11.83 4.40
N PRO A 319 -16.08 -12.78 5.35
CA PRO A 319 -15.08 -12.81 6.41
C PRO A 319 -13.67 -12.95 5.82
N GLY A 320 -12.69 -12.33 6.45
CA GLY A 320 -11.30 -12.35 5.99
C GLY A 320 -10.84 -10.99 5.46
N PRO A 321 -10.05 -10.91 4.36
CA PRO A 321 -9.49 -9.66 3.87
C PRO A 321 -10.54 -8.58 3.57
N ALA A 322 -11.74 -8.95 3.18
CA ALA A 322 -12.87 -8.05 2.93
C ALA A 322 -13.30 -7.25 4.16
N GLY A 323 -13.26 -7.84 5.32
CA GLY A 323 -13.54 -7.12 6.57
C GLY A 323 -12.61 -5.92 6.80
N HIS A 324 -11.44 -5.89 6.17
CA HIS A 324 -10.54 -4.73 6.25
C HIS A 324 -11.08 -3.51 5.51
N ALA A 325 -11.66 -3.68 4.30
CA ALA A 325 -12.27 -2.57 3.55
C ALA A 325 -13.43 -1.95 4.34
N VAL A 326 -14.29 -2.79 4.88
CA VAL A 326 -15.48 -2.36 5.63
C VAL A 326 -15.11 -1.69 6.95
N ARG A 327 -14.15 -2.27 7.71
CA ARG A 327 -13.63 -1.64 8.93
C ARG A 327 -12.94 -0.30 8.65
N ALA A 328 -12.20 -0.21 7.55
CA ALA A 328 -11.59 1.06 7.14
C ALA A 328 -12.65 2.10 6.76
N LEU A 329 -13.75 1.69 6.11
CA LEU A 329 -14.87 2.59 5.83
C LEU A 329 -15.52 3.10 7.12
N ALA A 330 -15.80 2.22 8.07
CA ALA A 330 -16.34 2.62 9.38
C ALA A 330 -15.40 3.59 10.13
N ALA A 331 -14.08 3.39 10.01
CA ALA A 331 -13.07 4.23 10.64
C ALA A 331 -13.00 5.68 10.09
N VAL A 332 -13.69 5.99 9.00
CA VAL A 332 -13.88 7.39 8.53
C VAL A 332 -14.69 8.21 9.54
N LEU A 333 -15.50 7.55 10.36
CA LEU A 333 -16.28 8.18 11.44
C LEU A 333 -15.45 8.53 12.69
N ASP A 334 -14.25 7.97 12.83
CA ASP A 334 -13.40 8.18 14.00
C ASP A 334 -13.02 9.66 14.14
N ARG A 335 -13.29 10.25 15.29
CA ARG A 335 -12.90 11.63 15.58
C ARG A 335 -11.40 11.79 15.77
N ASP A 336 -10.75 10.78 16.30
CA ASP A 336 -9.31 10.67 16.47
C ASP A 336 -8.79 9.44 15.71
N PRO A 337 -8.32 9.59 14.45
CA PRO A 337 -7.88 8.47 13.63
C PRO A 337 -6.69 7.70 14.23
N LEU A 338 -5.90 8.31 15.10
CA LEU A 338 -4.79 7.65 15.80
C LEU A 338 -5.19 7.14 17.19
N GLY A 339 -6.41 7.40 17.63
CA GLY A 339 -6.94 6.94 18.90
C GLY A 339 -7.08 5.41 19.00
N PRO A 340 -7.38 4.89 20.20
CA PRO A 340 -7.68 3.46 20.34
C PRO A 340 -8.89 3.11 19.48
N ARG A 341 -8.84 1.94 18.84
CA ARG A 341 -10.01 1.40 18.14
C ARG A 341 -11.02 0.92 19.19
N GLU A 342 -12.21 1.51 19.19
CA GLU A 342 -13.34 1.03 19.98
C GLU A 342 -13.87 -0.30 19.44
#